data_21f3330220f9b7340b3737c3c422684d
#
_entry.id   21f3330220f9b7340b3737c3c422684d
#
_cell.length_a   1.000
_cell.length_b   1.000
_cell.length_c   1.000
_cell.angle_alpha   90.00
_cell.angle_beta   90.00
_cell.angle_gamma   90.00
#
_symmetry.space_group_name_H-M   'P 1'
#
loop_
_entity.id
_entity.type
_entity.pdbx_description
1 polymer ?
#
loop_
_entity_poly.entity_id
_entity_poly.type
_entity_poly.pdbx_seq_one_letter_code
_entity_poly.pdbx_strand_id
1 'polypeptide(L)'
;MKKISLLVFLMSFFLSSPASADDSYTDGNKILSACNELSKVLDSQLELDSFEAGRCWGYISASTDVYKVVKYGSSRIVCIPEETEISVLVRIVVEYLNDNPKDLNLPAFALITNALSKKFPCPQTQLEPQPSK
;
A
#
# COMPACT_ATOMS: atom_id res chain seq x y z
N MET A 1 22.08 8.09 53.76
CA MET A 1 21.04 7.34 53.06
C MET A 1 19.95 8.22 52.38
N LYS A 2 19.71 9.46 52.79
CA LYS A 2 18.71 10.35 52.15
C LYS A 2 19.15 10.99 50.81
N LYS A 3 20.43 11.06 50.51
CA LYS A 3 20.95 11.70 49.27
C LYS A 3 20.93 10.80 48.05
N ILE A 4 20.93 9.48 48.23
CA ILE A 4 20.90 8.51 47.12
C ILE A 4 19.49 8.41 46.50
N SER A 5 18.45 8.54 47.35
CA SER A 5 17.04 8.46 46.92
C SER A 5 16.64 9.60 45.98
N LEU A 6 17.22 10.79 46.16
CA LEU A 6 16.92 11.96 45.31
C LEU A 6 17.54 11.85 43.94
N LEU A 7 18.75 11.25 43.84
CA LEU A 7 19.46 11.05 42.58
C LEU A 7 18.76 10.00 41.68
N VAL A 8 18.21 8.96 42.28
CA VAL A 8 17.45 7.92 41.54
C VAL A 8 16.14 8.49 41.00
N PHE A 9 15.50 9.40 41.71
CA PHE A 9 14.24 10.03 41.27
C PHE A 9 14.46 11.04 40.11
N LEU A 10 15.60 11.72 40.08
CA LEU A 10 15.95 12.64 38.98
C LEU A 10 16.35 11.92 37.72
N MET A 11 16.89 10.71 37.76
CA MET A 11 17.26 9.93 36.58
C MET A 11 16.08 9.31 35.86
N SER A 12 14.94 9.14 36.54
CA SER A 12 13.71 8.57 35.94
C SER A 12 12.97 9.55 35.02
N PHE A 13 13.27 10.86 35.08
CA PHE A 13 12.60 11.88 34.29
C PHE A 13 13.18 12.05 32.87
N PHE A 14 14.40 11.54 32.61
CA PHE A 14 15.07 11.71 31.32
C PHE A 14 14.78 10.61 30.29
N LEU A 15 14.01 9.57 30.64
CA LEU A 15 13.70 8.45 29.73
C LEU A 15 12.35 8.58 29.01
N SER A 16 11.65 9.70 29.18
CA SER A 16 10.43 9.97 28.40
C SER A 16 10.77 10.74 27.13
N SER A 17 11.47 10.09 26.21
CA SER A 17 11.48 10.56 24.83
C SER A 17 10.05 10.44 24.31
N PRO A 18 9.39 11.52 23.84
CA PRO A 18 8.14 11.36 23.13
C PRO A 18 8.43 10.48 21.93
N ALA A 19 7.88 9.28 21.89
CA ALA A 19 7.81 8.51 20.68
C ALA A 19 6.98 9.36 19.72
N SER A 20 7.62 10.02 18.78
CA SER A 20 6.95 10.61 17.63
C SER A 20 6.29 9.43 16.93
N ALA A 21 4.97 9.32 17.05
CA ALA A 21 4.18 8.50 16.15
C ALA A 21 4.37 9.17 14.79
N ASP A 22 5.33 8.68 14.03
CA ASP A 22 5.45 8.99 12.61
C ASP A 22 4.13 8.58 11.99
N ASP A 23 3.47 9.50 11.29
CA ASP A 23 2.23 9.26 10.57
C ASP A 23 2.46 8.10 9.60
N SER A 24 2.15 6.90 10.04
CA SER A 24 2.69 5.68 9.45
C SER A 24 1.83 5.13 8.33
N TYR A 25 0.95 5.92 7.72
CA TYR A 25 0.34 5.44 6.50
C TYR A 25 1.26 5.69 5.30
N THR A 26 1.29 4.73 4.39
CA THR A 26 2.04 4.86 3.13
C THR A 26 1.22 5.67 2.15
N ASP A 27 1.74 6.82 1.74
CA ASP A 27 1.18 7.66 0.69
C ASP A 27 1.71 7.29 -0.71
N GLY A 28 1.21 7.98 -1.74
CA GLY A 28 1.63 7.78 -3.12
C GLY A 28 3.11 8.06 -3.36
N ASN A 29 3.70 9.05 -2.69
CA ASN A 29 5.13 9.36 -2.84
C ASN A 29 6.00 8.21 -2.32
N LYS A 30 5.68 7.71 -1.12
CA LYS A 30 6.40 6.60 -0.50
C LYS A 30 6.28 5.32 -1.33
N ILE A 31 5.09 5.00 -1.83
CA ILE A 31 4.90 3.79 -2.63
C ILE A 31 5.50 3.91 -4.03
N LEU A 32 5.46 5.08 -4.66
CA LEU A 32 6.10 5.32 -5.95
C LEU A 32 7.62 5.14 -5.85
N SER A 33 8.25 5.73 -4.82
CA SER A 33 9.68 5.54 -4.55
C SER A 33 10.03 4.07 -4.39
N ALA A 34 9.28 3.34 -3.56
CA ALA A 34 9.48 1.91 -3.33
C ALA A 34 9.31 1.07 -4.61
N CYS A 35 8.30 1.37 -5.41
CA CYS A 35 8.02 0.62 -6.64
C CYS A 35 9.00 0.96 -7.77
N ASN A 36 9.58 2.15 -7.79
CA ASN A 36 10.68 2.48 -8.70
C ASN A 36 11.94 1.64 -8.40
N GLU A 37 12.25 1.39 -7.11
CA GLU A 37 13.35 0.49 -6.75
C GLU A 37 13.07 -0.95 -7.18
N LEU A 38 11.85 -1.43 -6.97
CA LEU A 38 11.45 -2.77 -7.43
C LEU A 38 11.52 -2.87 -8.97
N SER A 39 11.11 -1.85 -9.71
CA SER A 39 11.17 -1.85 -11.17
C SER A 39 12.61 -2.00 -11.68
N LYS A 40 13.59 -1.32 -11.05
CA LYS A 40 15.01 -1.48 -11.39
C LYS A 40 15.50 -2.92 -11.17
N VAL A 41 15.07 -3.54 -10.09
CA VAL A 41 15.41 -4.95 -9.79
C VAL A 41 14.80 -5.89 -10.83
N LEU A 42 13.54 -5.69 -11.19
CA LEU A 42 12.85 -6.51 -12.20
C LEU A 42 13.49 -6.39 -13.58
N ASP A 43 13.91 -5.18 -13.97
CA ASP A 43 14.51 -4.92 -15.29
C ASP A 43 15.96 -5.41 -15.40
N SER A 44 16.72 -5.42 -14.30
CA SER A 44 18.13 -5.84 -14.26
C SER A 44 18.34 -7.29 -13.85
N GLN A 45 17.30 -8.02 -13.47
CA GLN A 45 17.37 -9.38 -12.92
C GLN A 45 18.29 -9.50 -11.67
N LEU A 46 18.50 -8.41 -10.96
CA LEU A 46 19.22 -8.41 -9.69
C LEU A 46 18.36 -9.04 -8.60
N GLU A 47 19.01 -9.65 -7.61
CA GLU A 47 18.29 -10.18 -6.46
C GLU A 47 17.60 -9.08 -5.67
N LEU A 48 16.41 -9.38 -5.13
CA LEU A 48 15.59 -8.50 -4.30
C LEU A 48 16.25 -8.32 -2.93
N ASP A 49 17.27 -7.47 -2.85
CA ASP A 49 18.00 -7.20 -1.60
C ASP A 49 17.67 -5.81 -1.00
N SER A 50 16.72 -5.08 -1.58
CA SER A 50 16.37 -3.78 -1.06
C SER A 50 15.06 -3.84 -0.27
N PHE A 51 15.07 -3.27 0.92
CA PHE A 51 13.88 -3.08 1.76
C PHE A 51 12.75 -2.37 1.00
N GLU A 52 13.10 -1.36 0.21
CA GLU A 52 12.14 -0.61 -0.58
C GLU A 52 11.47 -1.46 -1.67
N ALA A 53 12.24 -2.25 -2.41
CA ALA A 53 11.69 -3.17 -3.39
C ALA A 53 10.74 -4.19 -2.73
N GLY A 54 11.15 -4.76 -1.59
CA GLY A 54 10.32 -5.65 -0.78
C GLY A 54 9.05 -4.97 -0.27
N ARG A 55 9.12 -3.69 0.12
CA ARG A 55 7.97 -2.92 0.57
C ARG A 55 6.94 -2.73 -0.55
N CYS A 56 7.38 -2.37 -1.76
CA CYS A 56 6.48 -2.28 -2.92
C CYS A 56 5.83 -3.64 -3.23
N TRP A 57 6.63 -4.70 -3.33
CA TRP A 57 6.14 -6.06 -3.57
C TRP A 57 5.08 -6.48 -2.57
N GLY A 58 5.39 -6.36 -1.27
CA GLY A 58 4.48 -6.72 -0.18
C GLY A 58 3.20 -5.91 -0.19
N TYR A 59 3.31 -4.60 -0.44
CA TYR A 59 2.15 -3.71 -0.45
C TYR A 59 1.18 -4.03 -1.60
N ILE A 60 1.69 -4.24 -2.82
CA ILE A 60 0.86 -4.61 -3.97
C ILE A 60 0.28 -6.02 -3.80
N SER A 61 1.07 -7.00 -3.31
CA SER A 61 0.58 -8.35 -3.04
C SER A 61 -0.55 -8.35 -2.03
N ALA A 62 -0.38 -7.66 -0.90
CA ALA A 62 -1.44 -7.53 0.11
C ALA A 62 -2.69 -6.83 -0.44
N SER A 63 -2.53 -5.80 -1.27
CA SER A 63 -3.66 -5.14 -1.93
C SER A 63 -4.43 -6.11 -2.83
N THR A 64 -3.74 -6.94 -3.60
CA THR A 64 -4.40 -7.93 -4.48
C THR A 64 -5.15 -8.99 -3.69
N ASP A 65 -4.63 -9.42 -2.55
CA ASP A 65 -5.34 -10.36 -1.67
C ASP A 65 -6.61 -9.74 -1.09
N VAL A 66 -6.57 -8.46 -0.71
CA VAL A 66 -7.76 -7.72 -0.28
C VAL A 66 -8.83 -7.70 -1.39
N TYR A 67 -8.45 -7.44 -2.65
CA TYR A 67 -9.41 -7.39 -3.77
C TYR A 67 -10.09 -8.74 -4.05
N LYS A 68 -9.45 -9.87 -3.73
CA LYS A 68 -10.05 -11.20 -3.87
C LYS A 68 -11.18 -11.44 -2.85
N VAL A 69 -11.07 -10.87 -1.66
CA VAL A 69 -11.99 -11.15 -0.55
C VAL A 69 -12.98 -10.03 -0.28
N VAL A 70 -12.59 -8.76 -0.54
CA VAL A 70 -13.44 -7.60 -0.26
C VAL A 70 -14.40 -7.34 -1.42
N LYS A 71 -15.68 -7.22 -1.07
CA LYS A 71 -16.73 -6.77 -1.98
C LYS A 71 -17.33 -5.47 -1.47
N TYR A 72 -17.62 -4.56 -2.36
CA TYR A 72 -18.41 -3.38 -2.04
C TYR A 72 -19.87 -3.65 -2.47
N GLY A 73 -20.73 -3.88 -1.50
CA GLY A 73 -22.07 -4.43 -1.77
C GLY A 73 -21.99 -5.85 -2.35
N SER A 74 -22.57 -6.07 -3.50
CA SER A 74 -22.53 -7.36 -4.23
C SER A 74 -21.37 -7.44 -5.25
N SER A 75 -20.65 -6.34 -5.48
CA SER A 75 -19.64 -6.22 -6.55
C SER A 75 -18.22 -6.17 -6.00
N ARG A 76 -17.28 -6.77 -6.75
CA ARG A 76 -15.85 -6.59 -6.51
C ARG A 76 -15.41 -5.21 -7.00
N ILE A 77 -14.39 -4.65 -6.35
CA ILE A 77 -13.83 -3.34 -6.72
C ILE A 77 -12.86 -3.48 -7.89
N VAL A 78 -12.04 -4.53 -7.90
CA VAL A 78 -11.02 -4.81 -8.91
C VAL A 78 -11.11 -6.29 -9.29
N CYS A 79 -11.04 -6.60 -10.58
CA CYS A 79 -11.13 -7.95 -11.12
C CYS A 79 -9.86 -8.33 -11.87
N ILE A 80 -8.78 -8.53 -11.12
CA ILE A 80 -7.48 -8.96 -11.66
C ILE A 80 -7.59 -10.42 -12.11
N PRO A 81 -7.19 -10.76 -13.37
CA PRO A 81 -7.09 -12.15 -13.80
C PRO A 81 -6.10 -12.96 -12.94
N GLU A 82 -6.40 -14.22 -12.68
CA GLU A 82 -5.60 -15.07 -11.78
C GLU A 82 -4.16 -15.26 -12.26
N GLU A 83 -3.93 -15.28 -13.56
CA GLU A 83 -2.62 -15.47 -14.19
C GLU A 83 -1.76 -14.18 -14.22
N THR A 84 -2.25 -13.06 -13.63
CA THR A 84 -1.53 -11.79 -13.70
C THR A 84 -0.35 -11.78 -12.73
N GLU A 85 0.85 -11.63 -13.25
CA GLU A 85 2.06 -11.53 -12.46
C GLU A 85 2.12 -10.19 -11.67
N ILE A 86 2.74 -10.23 -10.48
CA ILE A 86 2.94 -9.03 -9.66
C ILE A 86 3.77 -7.96 -10.41
N SER A 87 4.74 -8.37 -11.22
CA SER A 87 5.55 -7.48 -12.05
C SER A 87 4.71 -6.60 -12.98
N VAL A 88 3.65 -7.16 -13.55
CA VAL A 88 2.69 -6.43 -14.39
C VAL A 88 1.91 -5.42 -13.56
N LEU A 89 1.45 -5.81 -12.36
CA LEU A 89 0.71 -4.93 -11.46
C LEU A 89 1.57 -3.76 -10.98
N VAL A 90 2.85 -4.01 -10.67
CA VAL A 90 3.82 -2.97 -10.29
C VAL A 90 3.95 -1.93 -11.41
N ARG A 91 4.12 -2.35 -12.66
CA ARG A 91 4.25 -1.45 -13.81
C ARG A 91 3.00 -0.59 -14.01
N ILE A 92 1.82 -1.17 -13.91
CA ILE A 92 0.53 -0.44 -14.01
C ILE A 92 0.43 0.61 -12.90
N VAL A 93 0.81 0.26 -11.67
CA VAL A 93 0.76 1.19 -10.55
C VAL A 93 1.76 2.32 -10.72
N VAL A 94 3.01 2.02 -11.10
CA VAL A 94 4.05 3.03 -11.33
C VAL A 94 3.65 4.00 -12.45
N GLU A 95 3.14 3.49 -13.57
CA GLU A 95 2.63 4.31 -14.67
C GLU A 95 1.51 5.26 -14.17
N TYR A 96 0.51 4.71 -13.48
CA TYR A 96 -0.58 5.50 -12.94
C TYR A 96 -0.12 6.60 -11.98
N LEU A 97 0.82 6.29 -11.07
CA LEU A 97 1.33 7.27 -10.10
C LEU A 97 2.14 8.39 -10.79
N ASN A 98 2.92 8.06 -11.81
CA ASN A 98 3.65 9.05 -12.60
C ASN A 98 2.70 9.97 -13.40
N ASP A 99 1.59 9.44 -13.89
CA ASP A 99 0.58 10.19 -14.63
C ASP A 99 -0.29 11.08 -13.74
N ASN A 100 -0.32 10.80 -12.42
CA ASN A 100 -1.16 11.52 -11.47
C ASN A 100 -0.35 12.15 -10.31
N PRO A 101 0.64 13.02 -10.60
CA PRO A 101 1.54 13.57 -9.58
C PRO A 101 0.82 14.43 -8.52
N LYS A 102 -0.35 14.96 -8.83
CA LYS A 102 -1.15 15.79 -7.90
C LYS A 102 -1.75 14.98 -6.76
N ASP A 103 -1.92 13.68 -6.96
CA ASP A 103 -2.62 12.78 -6.05
C ASP A 103 -1.66 12.00 -5.14
N LEU A 104 -0.34 12.18 -5.28
CA LEU A 104 0.67 11.39 -4.56
C LEU A 104 0.66 11.57 -3.04
N ASN A 105 -0.02 12.58 -2.51
CA ASN A 105 -0.26 12.76 -1.08
C ASN A 105 -1.45 11.94 -0.54
N LEU A 106 -2.20 11.28 -1.41
CA LEU A 106 -3.29 10.39 -0.99
C LEU A 106 -2.75 9.03 -0.50
N PRO A 107 -3.57 8.28 0.28
CA PRO A 107 -3.18 6.95 0.73
C PRO A 107 -2.82 6.01 -0.44
N ALA A 108 -1.70 5.32 -0.34
CA ALA A 108 -1.20 4.43 -1.39
C ALA A 108 -2.22 3.37 -1.81
N PHE A 109 -2.96 2.79 -0.84
CA PHE A 109 -4.00 1.80 -1.14
C PHE A 109 -5.11 2.37 -2.06
N ALA A 110 -5.52 3.62 -1.84
CA ALA A 110 -6.52 4.27 -2.70
C ALA A 110 -5.99 4.47 -4.12
N LEU A 111 -4.73 4.90 -4.27
CA LEU A 111 -4.09 5.10 -5.57
C LEU A 111 -3.88 3.78 -6.32
N ILE A 112 -3.44 2.74 -5.62
CA ILE A 112 -3.31 1.39 -6.19
C ILE A 112 -4.68 0.86 -6.63
N THR A 113 -5.71 1.05 -5.81
CA THR A 113 -7.09 0.66 -6.15
C THR A 113 -7.55 1.38 -7.41
N ASN A 114 -7.31 2.69 -7.52
CA ASN A 114 -7.67 3.47 -8.71
C ASN A 114 -6.91 2.99 -9.96
N ALA A 115 -5.61 2.74 -9.85
CA ALA A 115 -4.79 2.23 -10.95
C ALA A 115 -5.31 0.88 -11.46
N LEU A 116 -5.51 -0.06 -10.53
CA LEU A 116 -5.88 -1.43 -10.87
C LEU A 116 -7.36 -1.55 -11.29
N SER A 117 -8.29 -0.80 -10.70
CA SER A 117 -9.69 -0.80 -11.12
C SER A 117 -9.88 -0.21 -12.52
N LYS A 118 -9.07 0.78 -12.88
CA LYS A 118 -9.06 1.36 -14.22
C LYS A 118 -8.56 0.37 -15.28
N LYS A 119 -7.58 -0.47 -14.93
CA LYS A 119 -7.00 -1.48 -15.83
C LYS A 119 -7.80 -2.78 -15.85
N PHE A 120 -8.35 -3.18 -14.72
CA PHE A 120 -9.10 -4.43 -14.51
C PHE A 120 -10.49 -4.15 -13.94
N PRO A 121 -11.35 -3.46 -14.70
CA PRO A 121 -12.71 -3.19 -14.26
C PRO A 121 -13.48 -4.51 -14.12
N CYS A 122 -14.27 -4.61 -13.04
CA CYS A 122 -15.17 -5.75 -12.90
C CYS A 122 -16.37 -5.61 -13.84
N PRO A 123 -16.84 -6.72 -14.44
CA PRO A 123 -18.09 -6.71 -15.18
C PRO A 123 -19.22 -6.17 -14.29
N GLN A 124 -19.94 -5.19 -14.78
CA GLN A 124 -21.16 -4.71 -14.12
C GLN A 124 -22.17 -5.86 -14.17
N THR A 125 -22.40 -6.51 -13.04
CA THR A 125 -23.53 -7.41 -12.94
C THR A 125 -24.76 -6.51 -13.06
N GLN A 126 -25.42 -6.54 -14.22
CA GLN A 126 -26.71 -5.88 -14.39
C GLN A 126 -27.60 -6.45 -13.29
N LEU A 127 -28.04 -5.59 -12.37
CA LEU A 127 -29.10 -5.91 -11.43
C LEU A 127 -30.33 -6.18 -12.29
N GLU A 128 -30.57 -7.45 -12.59
CA GLU A 128 -31.85 -7.86 -13.13
C GLU A 128 -32.94 -7.39 -12.15
N PRO A 129 -33.92 -6.58 -12.59
CA PRO A 129 -35.00 -6.17 -11.71
C PRO A 129 -35.70 -7.44 -11.23
N GLN A 130 -35.65 -7.70 -9.93
CA GLN A 130 -36.43 -8.81 -9.36
C GLN A 130 -37.92 -8.54 -9.65
N PRO A 131 -38.62 -9.48 -10.29
CA PRO A 131 -40.05 -9.31 -10.48
C PRO A 131 -40.73 -9.28 -9.10
N SER A 132 -41.39 -8.17 -8.83
CA SER A 132 -42.24 -8.00 -7.64
C SER A 132 -43.32 -9.09 -7.66
N LYS A 133 -43.27 -9.95 -6.62
CA LYS A 133 -44.40 -10.83 -6.29
C LYS A 133 -45.44 -10.09 -5.46
#